data_8dc0649611a4d381eca22ad5744844b2
#
_entry.id   8dc0649611a4d381eca22ad5744844b2
#
_cell.length_a   1.000
_cell.length_b   1.000
_cell.length_c   1.000
_cell.angle_alpha   90.00
_cell.angle_beta   90.00
_cell.angle_gamma   90.00
#
_symmetry.space_group_name_H-M   'P 1'
#
loop_
_entity.id
_entity.type
_entity.pdbx_description
1 polymer ?
#
loop_
_entity_poly.entity_id
_entity_poly.type
_entity_poly.pdbx_seq_one_letter_code
_entity_poly.pdbx_strand_id
1 'polypeptide(L)'
;MANNNNTKNLNVPNLRFPEFKGEWKEAPLTKYLEFKNGLNTDSKKFGKGVKFISIMDILNNQYITYDNIIGLVNVDIEIQKRYEVNYGDILFQRSSETIEDIGRANVYLDNKPAIFGGFVIRGKKIGNYYPEFFKYLLSSPTARKKVIVKGAGSQHYNIGQEGLSSILLHFPPLQEQNKIAQFLCLLDH
;
A
#
# COMPACT_ATOMS: atom_id res chain seq x y z
N MET A 1 0.32 5.36 -48.97
CA MET A 1 0.87 4.19 -48.21
C MET A 1 0.75 4.52 -46.74
N ALA A 2 -0.23 3.93 -46.08
CA ALA A 2 -0.48 4.18 -44.66
C ALA A 2 0.47 3.28 -43.82
N ASN A 3 1.40 3.91 -43.08
CA ASN A 3 2.22 3.22 -42.12
C ASN A 3 1.33 2.81 -40.91
N ASN A 4 0.87 1.59 -40.92
CA ASN A 4 0.29 0.93 -39.75
C ASN A 4 1.42 0.62 -38.74
N ASN A 5 1.80 1.61 -37.93
CA ASN A 5 2.57 1.37 -36.73
C ASN A 5 1.65 0.69 -35.71
N ASN A 6 1.55 -0.61 -35.81
CA ASN A 6 0.98 -1.48 -34.79
C ASN A 6 1.94 -1.50 -33.58
N THR A 7 1.96 -0.42 -32.80
CA THR A 7 2.63 -0.39 -31.50
C THR A 7 1.87 -1.38 -30.63
N LYS A 8 2.39 -2.61 -30.52
CA LYS A 8 2.00 -3.54 -29.47
C LYS A 8 2.03 -2.75 -28.17
N ASN A 9 0.89 -2.66 -27.49
CA ASN A 9 0.82 -2.16 -26.12
C ASN A 9 1.62 -3.14 -25.24
N LEU A 10 2.91 -2.91 -25.18
CA LEU A 10 3.76 -3.63 -24.23
C LEU A 10 3.33 -3.20 -22.83
N ASN A 11 3.09 -4.17 -21.93
CA ASN A 11 2.73 -3.92 -20.54
C ASN A 11 3.95 -3.41 -19.75
N VAL A 12 4.49 -2.28 -20.19
CA VAL A 12 5.67 -1.61 -19.62
C VAL A 12 5.46 -0.11 -19.63
N PRO A 13 6.08 0.65 -18.71
CA PRO A 13 6.00 2.11 -18.75
C PRO A 13 6.69 2.67 -19.99
N ASN A 14 6.24 3.85 -20.46
CA ASN A 14 6.84 4.55 -21.59
C ASN A 14 8.31 4.95 -21.31
N LEU A 15 8.61 5.30 -20.07
CA LEU A 15 9.97 5.56 -19.60
C LEU A 15 10.47 4.36 -18.79
N ARG A 16 11.57 3.75 -19.22
CA ARG A 16 12.16 2.56 -18.63
C ARG A 16 13.67 2.60 -18.69
N PHE A 17 14.34 2.05 -17.70
CA PHE A 17 15.78 1.85 -17.73
C PHE A 17 16.17 0.89 -18.88
N PRO A 18 17.16 1.24 -19.72
CA PRO A 18 17.44 0.54 -20.97
C PRO A 18 17.95 -0.90 -20.79
N GLU A 19 18.48 -1.23 -19.63
CA GLU A 19 18.96 -2.58 -19.31
C GLU A 19 17.84 -3.60 -19.07
N PHE A 20 16.62 -3.17 -18.74
CA PHE A 20 15.49 -4.08 -18.52
C PHE A 20 14.71 -4.31 -19.82
N LYS A 21 14.42 -5.57 -20.09
CA LYS A 21 13.70 -6.03 -21.30
C LYS A 21 12.47 -6.85 -20.92
N GLY A 22 11.59 -7.07 -21.92
CA GLY A 22 10.38 -7.86 -21.76
C GLY A 22 9.23 -7.12 -21.04
N GLU A 23 8.09 -7.77 -20.94
CA GLU A 23 6.88 -7.20 -20.35
C GLU A 23 6.85 -7.36 -18.83
N TRP A 24 6.19 -6.42 -18.15
CA TRP A 24 5.81 -6.59 -16.75
C TRP A 24 4.71 -7.64 -16.64
N LYS A 25 4.77 -8.46 -15.60
CA LYS A 25 3.81 -9.56 -15.40
C LYS A 25 2.60 -9.07 -14.62
N GLU A 26 1.40 -9.29 -15.18
CA GLU A 26 0.17 -9.03 -14.45
C GLU A 26 -0.02 -10.06 -13.32
N ALA A 27 -0.37 -9.56 -12.14
CA ALA A 27 -0.65 -10.39 -10.97
C ALA A 27 -1.63 -9.68 -10.02
N PRO A 28 -2.43 -10.45 -9.25
CA PRO A 28 -3.24 -9.90 -8.18
C PRO A 28 -2.37 -9.44 -7.00
N LEU A 29 -2.85 -8.44 -6.25
CA LEU A 29 -2.17 -8.00 -5.03
C LEU A 29 -2.00 -9.15 -4.02
N THR A 30 -2.91 -10.12 -4.01
CA THR A 30 -2.86 -11.32 -3.15
C THR A 30 -1.66 -12.23 -3.39
N LYS A 31 -0.96 -12.08 -4.51
CA LYS A 31 0.32 -12.76 -4.72
C LYS A 31 1.40 -12.26 -3.75
N TYR A 32 1.28 -11.02 -3.30
CA TYR A 32 2.30 -10.33 -2.51
C TYR A 32 1.83 -9.97 -1.10
N LEU A 33 0.50 -9.82 -0.91
CA LEU A 33 -0.11 -9.29 0.30
C LEU A 33 -1.25 -10.18 0.81
N GLU A 34 -1.28 -10.39 2.13
CA GLU A 34 -2.42 -10.96 2.84
C GLU A 34 -3.15 -9.83 3.57
N PHE A 35 -4.44 -9.65 3.29
CA PHE A 35 -5.21 -8.53 3.80
C PHE A 35 -5.88 -8.81 5.13
N LYS A 36 -5.89 -7.82 6.02
CA LYS A 36 -6.57 -7.88 7.31
C LYS A 36 -7.09 -6.51 7.73
N ASN A 37 -8.34 -6.46 8.23
CA ASN A 37 -8.90 -5.27 8.86
C ASN A 37 -8.22 -4.99 10.20
N GLY A 38 -8.11 -3.69 10.54
CA GLY A 38 -7.49 -3.26 11.78
C GLY A 38 -8.37 -3.39 13.01
N LEU A 39 -7.76 -3.07 14.14
CA LEU A 39 -8.35 -3.17 15.46
C LEU A 39 -9.37 -2.06 15.73
N ASN A 40 -10.61 -2.43 16.03
CA ASN A 40 -11.57 -1.55 16.66
C ASN A 40 -11.44 -1.69 18.18
N THR A 41 -11.24 -0.58 18.88
CA THR A 41 -11.08 -0.57 20.33
C THR A 41 -11.73 0.66 20.95
N ASP A 42 -11.96 0.62 22.26
CA ASP A 42 -12.56 1.70 23.02
C ASP A 42 -11.62 2.93 23.06
N SER A 43 -12.22 4.13 22.94
CA SER A 43 -11.51 5.40 23.02
C SER A 43 -10.69 5.59 24.31
N LYS A 44 -11.13 4.98 25.42
CA LYS A 44 -10.44 5.01 26.71
C LYS A 44 -9.07 4.33 26.71
N LYS A 45 -8.81 3.48 25.71
CA LYS A 45 -7.52 2.77 25.58
C LYS A 45 -6.46 3.55 24.85
N PHE A 46 -6.80 4.70 24.26
CA PHE A 46 -5.84 5.54 23.54
C PHE A 46 -4.97 6.39 24.47
N GLY A 47 -3.84 6.87 23.96
CA GLY A 47 -2.93 7.82 24.60
C GLY A 47 -1.74 7.18 25.34
N LYS A 48 -1.71 5.87 25.52
CA LYS A 48 -0.59 5.14 26.13
C LYS A 48 -0.48 3.71 25.57
N GLY A 49 0.68 3.08 25.72
CA GLY A 49 0.92 1.71 25.31
C GLY A 49 1.75 1.59 24.04
N VAL A 50 1.30 0.77 23.08
CA VAL A 50 2.04 0.51 21.83
C VAL A 50 1.66 1.48 20.73
N LYS A 51 2.56 1.67 19.76
CA LYS A 51 2.33 2.51 18.58
C LYS A 51 1.16 1.97 17.76
N PHE A 52 0.25 2.89 17.37
CA PHE A 52 -1.02 2.60 16.74
C PHE A 52 -1.19 3.41 15.46
N ILE A 53 -1.08 2.74 14.33
CA ILE A 53 -1.16 3.34 13.00
C ILE A 53 -2.61 3.72 12.69
N SER A 54 -2.82 4.96 12.31
CA SER A 54 -4.08 5.56 11.88
C SER A 54 -4.03 5.95 10.40
N ILE A 55 -5.14 6.48 9.87
CA ILE A 55 -5.19 7.07 8.53
C ILE A 55 -4.19 8.22 8.38
N MET A 56 -4.01 9.03 9.43
CA MET A 56 -3.11 10.19 9.38
C MET A 56 -1.66 9.78 9.16
N ASP A 57 -1.25 8.63 9.71
CA ASP A 57 0.10 8.09 9.49
C ASP A 57 0.31 7.64 8.03
N ILE A 58 -0.76 7.15 7.36
CA ILE A 58 -0.74 6.79 5.94
C ILE A 58 -0.60 8.05 5.07
N LEU A 59 -1.33 9.11 5.38
CA LEU A 59 -1.48 10.28 4.52
C LEU A 59 -0.37 11.32 4.68
N ASN A 60 0.16 11.49 5.91
CA ASN A 60 1.03 12.61 6.25
C ASN A 60 2.53 12.25 6.26
N ASN A 61 2.88 10.99 6.09
CA ASN A 61 4.27 10.56 6.10
C ASN A 61 4.71 10.10 4.70
N GLN A 62 5.97 10.35 4.37
CA GLN A 62 6.58 9.79 3.18
C GLN A 62 6.60 8.26 3.28
N TYR A 63 7.05 7.73 4.42
CA TYR A 63 6.99 6.33 4.83
C TYR A 63 6.54 6.26 6.28
N ILE A 64 5.88 5.18 6.67
CA ILE A 64 5.52 4.95 8.07
C ILE A 64 6.70 4.28 8.76
N THR A 65 7.21 4.90 9.82
CA THR A 65 8.22 4.33 10.71
C THR A 65 7.71 4.31 12.15
N TYR A 66 8.32 3.52 13.00
CA TYR A 66 7.90 3.46 14.41
C TYR A 66 7.89 4.84 15.08
N ASP A 67 8.90 5.65 14.81
CA ASP A 67 9.09 6.93 15.47
C ASP A 67 8.12 8.02 15.00
N ASN A 68 7.65 7.97 13.72
CA ASN A 68 6.71 8.96 13.21
C ASN A 68 5.23 8.62 13.47
N ILE A 69 4.91 7.44 14.01
CA ILE A 69 3.56 7.13 14.47
C ILE A 69 3.28 7.92 15.76
N ILE A 70 2.20 8.71 15.74
CA ILE A 70 1.80 9.51 16.90
C ILE A 70 0.88 8.71 17.83
N GLY A 71 -0.02 7.91 17.28
CA GLY A 71 -1.04 7.16 18.01
C GLY A 71 -0.43 6.14 18.98
N LEU A 72 -1.03 6.02 20.18
CA LEU A 72 -0.72 5.00 21.17
C LEU A 72 -2.01 4.32 21.62
N VAL A 73 -1.97 3.01 21.87
CA VAL A 73 -3.10 2.27 22.41
C VAL A 73 -2.65 1.22 23.42
N ASN A 74 -3.42 1.08 24.50
CA ASN A 74 -3.18 0.10 25.54
C ASN A 74 -4.00 -1.17 25.30
N VAL A 75 -3.33 -2.23 24.88
CA VAL A 75 -3.93 -3.53 24.58
C VAL A 75 -3.03 -4.66 25.04
N ASP A 76 -3.62 -5.82 25.27
CA ASP A 76 -2.92 -7.02 25.72
C ASP A 76 -1.95 -7.54 24.64
N ILE A 77 -0.94 -8.29 25.05
CA ILE A 77 0.11 -8.83 24.18
C ILE A 77 -0.45 -9.73 23.06
N GLU A 78 -1.54 -10.43 23.31
CA GLU A 78 -2.21 -11.26 22.31
C GLU A 78 -2.84 -10.41 21.19
N ILE A 79 -3.45 -9.29 21.56
CA ILE A 79 -4.00 -8.31 20.60
C ILE A 79 -2.86 -7.68 19.81
N GLN A 80 -1.76 -7.30 20.47
CA GLN A 80 -0.57 -6.77 19.78
C GLN A 80 -0.08 -7.74 18.71
N LYS A 81 0.17 -9.00 19.05
CA LYS A 81 0.60 -10.06 18.12
C LYS A 81 -0.39 -10.25 16.96
N ARG A 82 -1.69 -10.19 17.26
CA ARG A 82 -2.75 -10.38 16.26
C ARG A 82 -2.81 -9.26 15.22
N TYR A 83 -2.49 -8.03 15.62
CA TYR A 83 -2.55 -6.83 14.77
C TYR A 83 -1.18 -6.24 14.48
N GLU A 84 -0.14 -7.03 14.63
CA GLU A 84 1.23 -6.61 14.39
C GLU A 84 1.46 -6.21 12.93
N VAL A 85 2.18 -5.09 12.76
CA VAL A 85 2.68 -4.57 11.48
C VAL A 85 4.18 -4.67 11.49
N ASN A 86 4.74 -5.25 10.44
CA ASN A 86 6.17 -5.50 10.30
C ASN A 86 6.74 -4.82 9.07
N TYR A 87 8.07 -4.77 8.99
CA TYR A 87 8.78 -4.18 7.85
C TYR A 87 8.28 -4.70 6.50
N GLY A 88 7.92 -3.76 5.65
CA GLY A 88 7.44 -4.04 4.29
C GLY A 88 5.92 -4.24 4.18
N ASP A 89 5.17 -4.31 5.28
CA ASP A 89 3.71 -4.35 5.22
C ASP A 89 3.16 -3.06 4.59
N ILE A 90 2.07 -3.17 3.85
CA ILE A 90 1.39 -2.04 3.21
C ILE A 90 0.11 -1.72 4.00
N LEU A 91 -0.06 -0.45 4.37
CA LEU A 91 -1.23 0.04 5.07
C LEU A 91 -2.12 0.82 4.11
N PHE A 92 -3.40 0.45 4.02
CA PHE A 92 -4.39 1.05 3.14
C PHE A 92 -5.44 1.80 3.95
N GLN A 93 -5.78 3.00 3.53
CA GLN A 93 -6.92 3.75 4.04
C GLN A 93 -8.21 3.01 3.68
N ARG A 94 -8.95 2.56 4.71
CA ARG A 94 -10.19 1.79 4.54
C ARG A 94 -11.40 2.65 4.23
N SER A 95 -11.48 3.84 4.81
CA SER A 95 -12.61 4.74 4.70
C SER A 95 -12.17 6.15 4.32
N SER A 96 -12.96 6.85 3.51
CA SER A 96 -12.70 8.21 3.08
C SER A 96 -14.01 8.98 2.86
N GLU A 97 -13.95 10.30 2.99
CA GLU A 97 -15.05 11.21 2.62
C GLU A 97 -15.11 11.44 1.10
N THR A 98 -14.00 11.23 0.39
CA THR A 98 -13.90 11.37 -1.06
C THR A 98 -13.56 10.02 -1.71
N ILE A 99 -14.13 9.76 -2.87
CA ILE A 99 -13.85 8.53 -3.62
C ILE A 99 -12.40 8.49 -4.12
N GLU A 100 -11.83 9.64 -4.42
CA GLU A 100 -10.46 9.79 -4.91
C GLU A 100 -9.41 9.35 -3.88
N ASP A 101 -9.73 9.48 -2.58
CA ASP A 101 -8.79 9.17 -1.51
C ASP A 101 -8.91 7.74 -0.99
N ILE A 102 -9.99 7.03 -1.36
CA ILE A 102 -10.19 5.66 -0.85
C ILE A 102 -9.03 4.74 -1.23
N GLY A 103 -8.60 3.91 -0.28
CA GLY A 103 -7.53 2.94 -0.49
C GLY A 103 -6.16 3.57 -0.79
N ARG A 104 -5.91 4.83 -0.40
CA ARG A 104 -4.53 5.36 -0.36
C ARG A 104 -3.66 4.45 0.48
N ALA A 105 -2.42 4.26 0.06
CA ALA A 105 -1.53 3.29 0.65
C ALA A 105 -0.19 3.90 1.04
N ASN A 106 0.38 3.39 2.12
CA ASN A 106 1.75 3.68 2.52
C ASN A 106 2.43 2.42 3.04
N VAL A 107 3.74 2.41 3.09
CA VAL A 107 4.55 1.28 3.49
C VAL A 107 5.13 1.49 4.89
N TYR A 108 5.20 0.42 5.67
CA TYR A 108 5.88 0.40 6.96
C TYR A 108 7.34 0.01 6.80
N LEU A 109 8.26 0.91 7.18
CA LEU A 109 9.71 0.72 7.02
C LEU A 109 10.44 0.80 8.37
N ASP A 110 10.04 -0.03 9.33
CA ASP A 110 10.72 -0.15 10.62
C ASP A 110 10.78 -1.61 11.07
N ASN A 111 11.80 -1.95 11.87
CA ASN A 111 11.95 -3.28 12.45
C ASN A 111 11.22 -3.43 13.79
N LYS A 112 10.83 -2.31 14.43
CA LYS A 112 10.02 -2.34 15.65
C LYS A 112 8.56 -2.53 15.26
N PRO A 113 7.83 -3.54 15.80
CA PRO A 113 6.45 -3.76 15.43
C PRO A 113 5.53 -2.65 15.97
N ALA A 114 4.54 -2.28 15.18
CA ALA A 114 3.41 -1.43 15.56
C ALA A 114 2.10 -2.22 15.38
N ILE A 115 0.96 -1.65 15.77
CA ILE A 115 -0.36 -2.20 15.42
C ILE A 115 -1.18 -1.15 14.68
N PHE A 116 -2.34 -1.52 14.13
CA PHE A 116 -3.11 -0.66 13.24
C PHE A 116 -4.61 -0.65 13.56
N GLY A 117 -5.23 0.50 13.31
CA GLY A 117 -6.61 0.80 13.66
C GLY A 117 -7.65 0.35 12.65
N GLY A 118 -8.92 0.31 13.05
CA GLY A 118 -10.04 -0.21 12.29
C GLY A 118 -10.37 0.53 10.99
N PHE A 119 -9.88 1.76 10.82
CA PHE A 119 -9.97 2.52 9.57
C PHE A 119 -8.82 2.24 8.61
N VAL A 120 -7.97 1.28 8.93
CA VAL A 120 -6.82 0.83 8.13
C VAL A 120 -6.99 -0.64 7.78
N ILE A 121 -6.59 -1.04 6.58
CA ILE A 121 -6.40 -2.43 6.17
C ILE A 121 -4.91 -2.66 6.02
N ARG A 122 -4.37 -3.70 6.68
CA ARG A 122 -3.00 -4.14 6.46
C ARG A 122 -2.95 -5.15 5.32
N GLY A 123 -2.08 -4.93 4.35
CA GLY A 123 -1.55 -5.94 3.45
C GLY A 123 -0.24 -6.46 4.03
N LYS A 124 -0.29 -7.59 4.74
CA LYS A 124 0.90 -8.27 5.26
C LYS A 124 1.76 -8.75 4.11
N LYS A 125 3.05 -8.48 4.16
CA LYS A 125 4.01 -8.95 3.18
C LYS A 125 4.15 -10.47 3.23
N ILE A 126 3.74 -11.15 2.17
CA ILE A 126 3.89 -12.61 1.99
C ILE A 126 4.73 -12.96 0.76
N GLY A 127 4.80 -12.07 -0.22
CA GLY A 127 5.58 -12.24 -1.44
C GLY A 127 6.91 -11.46 -1.40
N ASN A 128 7.76 -11.74 -2.39
CA ASN A 128 9.03 -11.04 -2.54
C ASN A 128 8.85 -9.79 -3.40
N TYR A 129 9.07 -8.62 -2.80
CA TYR A 129 9.02 -7.31 -3.45
C TYR A 129 9.83 -6.27 -2.68
N TYR A 130 10.18 -5.16 -3.35
CA TYR A 130 10.74 -3.98 -2.71
C TYR A 130 9.62 -3.11 -2.13
N PRO A 131 9.59 -2.88 -0.80
CA PRO A 131 8.50 -2.16 -0.13
C PRO A 131 8.29 -0.75 -0.67
N GLU A 132 9.34 0.01 -0.90
CA GLU A 132 9.30 1.37 -1.44
C GLU A 132 8.71 1.37 -2.87
N PHE A 133 9.04 0.37 -3.69
CA PHE A 133 8.45 0.22 -5.02
C PHE A 133 6.93 0.07 -4.94
N PHE A 134 6.42 -0.73 -3.98
CA PHE A 134 4.98 -0.91 -3.80
C PHE A 134 4.25 0.40 -3.45
N LYS A 135 4.86 1.25 -2.61
CA LYS A 135 4.32 2.60 -2.33
C LYS A 135 4.13 3.38 -3.63
N TYR A 136 5.17 3.47 -4.47
CA TYR A 136 5.09 4.20 -5.73
C TYR A 136 4.12 3.56 -6.72
N LEU A 137 4.13 2.23 -6.85
CA LEU A 137 3.20 1.51 -7.71
C LEU A 137 1.75 1.80 -7.33
N LEU A 138 1.40 1.69 -6.04
CA LEU A 138 0.04 1.92 -5.53
C LEU A 138 -0.38 3.40 -5.60
N SER A 139 0.57 4.32 -5.61
CA SER A 139 0.33 5.76 -5.81
C SER A 139 0.21 6.15 -7.28
N SER A 140 0.58 5.27 -8.21
CA SER A 140 0.52 5.56 -9.65
C SER A 140 -0.92 5.79 -10.13
N PRO A 141 -1.13 6.66 -11.15
CA PRO A 141 -2.48 6.90 -11.68
C PRO A 141 -3.20 5.63 -12.15
N THR A 142 -2.47 4.66 -12.70
CA THR A 142 -3.03 3.37 -13.14
C THR A 142 -3.53 2.53 -11.97
N ALA A 143 -2.75 2.41 -10.91
CA ALA A 143 -3.15 1.68 -9.71
C ALA A 143 -4.30 2.41 -8.99
N ARG A 144 -4.23 3.74 -8.85
CA ARG A 144 -5.29 4.54 -8.22
C ARG A 144 -6.64 4.35 -8.91
N LYS A 145 -6.69 4.39 -10.24
CA LYS A 145 -7.92 4.13 -10.99
C LYS A 145 -8.51 2.74 -10.67
N LYS A 146 -7.65 1.70 -10.59
CA LYS A 146 -8.09 0.35 -10.26
C LYS A 146 -8.56 0.21 -8.80
N VAL A 147 -7.98 0.95 -7.87
CA VAL A 147 -8.38 0.98 -6.45
C VAL A 147 -9.70 1.72 -6.27
N ILE A 148 -9.84 2.92 -6.84
CA ILE A 148 -11.02 3.78 -6.70
C ILE A 148 -12.30 3.08 -7.14
N VAL A 149 -12.29 2.32 -8.24
CA VAL A 149 -13.47 1.58 -8.71
C VAL A 149 -13.90 0.44 -7.79
N LYS A 150 -13.08 0.07 -6.79
CA LYS A 150 -13.42 -0.91 -5.74
C LYS A 150 -13.99 -0.25 -4.48
N GLY A 151 -13.95 1.06 -4.39
CA GLY A 151 -14.62 1.82 -3.33
C GLY A 151 -16.13 1.81 -3.51
N ALA A 152 -16.87 1.72 -2.42
CA ALA A 152 -18.33 1.75 -2.39
C ALA A 152 -18.82 2.70 -1.31
N GLY A 153 -19.95 3.37 -1.56
CA GLY A 153 -20.57 4.31 -0.65
C GLY A 153 -21.14 5.54 -1.38
N SER A 154 -21.94 6.35 -0.69
CA SER A 154 -22.51 7.57 -1.26
C SER A 154 -22.10 8.85 -0.52
N GLN A 155 -21.86 8.78 0.78
CA GLN A 155 -21.37 9.88 1.62
C GLN A 155 -20.04 9.56 2.27
N HIS A 156 -19.84 8.27 2.62
CA HIS A 156 -18.58 7.75 3.13
C HIS A 156 -18.20 6.54 2.28
N TYR A 157 -17.07 6.64 1.61
CA TYR A 157 -16.55 5.58 0.76
C TYR A 157 -15.74 4.60 1.59
N ASN A 158 -15.92 3.31 1.31
CA ASN A 158 -15.18 2.24 1.97
C ASN A 158 -14.63 1.27 0.94
N ILE A 159 -13.45 0.72 1.22
CA ILE A 159 -12.89 -0.41 0.48
C ILE A 159 -12.72 -1.59 1.45
N GLY A 160 -13.05 -2.80 0.98
CA GLY A 160 -12.87 -4.03 1.74
C GLY A 160 -11.67 -4.85 1.29
N GLN A 161 -11.35 -5.89 2.06
CA GLN A 161 -10.30 -6.84 1.71
C GLN A 161 -10.53 -7.49 0.35
N GLU A 162 -11.79 -7.86 0.03
CA GLU A 162 -12.16 -8.44 -1.27
C GLU A 162 -11.88 -7.47 -2.42
N GLY A 163 -12.21 -6.19 -2.25
CA GLY A 163 -11.92 -5.15 -3.23
C GLY A 163 -10.42 -5.07 -3.52
N LEU A 164 -9.59 -4.98 -2.49
CA LEU A 164 -8.13 -4.96 -2.63
C LEU A 164 -7.60 -6.27 -3.23
N SER A 165 -8.13 -7.42 -2.82
CA SER A 165 -7.72 -8.74 -3.32
C SER A 165 -7.97 -8.93 -4.82
N SER A 166 -8.99 -8.27 -5.36
CA SER A 166 -9.36 -8.36 -6.77
C SER A 166 -8.55 -7.47 -7.71
N ILE A 167 -7.64 -6.64 -7.19
CA ILE A 167 -6.86 -5.69 -7.99
C ILE A 167 -5.71 -6.43 -8.69
N LEU A 168 -5.69 -6.29 -10.02
CA LEU A 168 -4.60 -6.77 -10.87
C LEU A 168 -3.70 -5.61 -11.27
N LEU A 169 -2.39 -5.73 -11.04
CA LEU A 169 -1.38 -4.76 -11.44
C LEU A 169 -0.25 -5.46 -12.20
N HIS A 170 0.53 -4.67 -12.94
CA HIS A 170 1.71 -5.16 -13.62
C HIS A 170 2.95 -4.93 -12.77
N PHE A 171 3.77 -5.96 -12.63
CA PHE A 171 4.96 -5.95 -11.76
C PHE A 171 6.21 -6.25 -12.59
N PRO A 172 7.24 -5.40 -12.49
CA PRO A 172 8.56 -5.69 -13.04
C PRO A 172 9.29 -6.78 -12.25
N PRO A 173 10.37 -7.34 -12.80
CA PRO A 173 11.30 -8.16 -12.05
C PRO A 173 11.84 -7.42 -10.82
N LEU A 174 12.21 -8.17 -9.77
CA LEU A 174 12.65 -7.61 -8.49
C LEU A 174 13.80 -6.61 -8.60
N GLN A 175 14.77 -6.88 -9.47
CA GLN A 175 15.89 -5.97 -9.74
C GLN A 175 15.43 -4.62 -10.29
N GLU A 176 14.44 -4.64 -11.21
CA GLU A 176 13.85 -3.42 -11.76
C GLU A 176 13.02 -2.67 -10.72
N GLN A 177 12.27 -3.39 -9.85
CA GLN A 177 11.57 -2.76 -8.71
C GLN A 177 12.54 -1.96 -7.83
N ASN A 178 13.67 -2.56 -7.47
CA ASN A 178 14.69 -1.90 -6.66
C ASN A 178 15.21 -0.63 -7.35
N LYS A 179 15.56 -0.72 -8.62
CA LYS A 179 16.12 0.42 -9.36
C LYS A 179 15.11 1.56 -9.50
N ILE A 180 13.84 1.23 -9.78
CA ILE A 180 12.76 2.23 -9.82
C ILE A 180 12.58 2.89 -8.45
N ALA A 181 12.53 2.10 -7.38
CA ALA A 181 12.38 2.61 -6.03
C ALA A 181 13.52 3.57 -5.65
N GLN A 182 14.77 3.15 -5.88
CA GLN A 182 15.94 4.00 -5.62
C GLN A 182 15.88 5.33 -6.38
N PHE A 183 15.54 5.27 -7.67
CA PHE A 183 15.43 6.47 -8.50
C PHE A 183 14.34 7.43 -8.01
N LEU A 184 13.15 6.90 -7.70
CA LEU A 184 12.03 7.73 -7.23
C LEU A 184 12.28 8.28 -5.82
N CYS A 185 12.92 7.50 -4.93
CA CYS A 185 13.34 8.00 -3.62
C CYS A 185 14.28 9.20 -3.70
N LEU A 186 15.18 9.24 -4.72
CA LEU A 186 16.06 10.39 -4.93
C LEU A 186 15.34 11.65 -5.42
N LEU A 187 14.17 11.50 -6.06
CA LEU A 187 13.37 12.63 -6.54
C LEU A 187 12.42 13.21 -5.46
N ASP A 188 12.13 12.43 -4.42
CA ASP A 188 11.27 12.86 -3.30
C ASP A 188 12.03 13.72 -2.27
N HIS A 189 13.34 13.95 -2.46
CA HIS A 189 14.22 14.82 -1.67
C HIS A 189 14.56 16.10 -2.40
#